data_a302f982357332bda0cbe6dbdf555af2
#
_entry.id   a302f982357332bda0cbe6dbdf555af2
#
_cell.length_a   1.000
_cell.length_b   1.000
_cell.length_c   1.000
_cell.angle_alpha   90.00
_cell.angle_beta   90.00
_cell.angle_gamma   90.00
#
_symmetry.space_group_name_H-M   'P 1'
#
loop_
_entity.id
_entity.type
_entity.pdbx_description
1 polymer ?
#
loop_
_entity_poly.entity_id
_entity_poly.type
_entity_poly.pdbx_seq_one_letter_code
_entity_poly.pdbx_strand_id
1 'polypeptide(L)'
;MDLVSIIIPYYKKKKYIELTINSVLGQTYKNFELIIVYDDEKKEDLDYIKEIIKNDKRIRLHINKKNLGAGLSRNKGIKLSKGNLVAFLDSDDLWTKDKLQKQIFFMKKNAIDISHTSYKIINSDNRVIGSRNAKDMSHDKLLNSCDIGLSTVILKKKIITNKIKFGSIKTKEDYVLWLKITINNRIIFALNNNLTKWRKLDESLSSNKLQKFY
;
A
#
# COMPACT_ATOMS: atom_id res chain seq x y z
N MET A 1 -3.59 -0.98 -22.08
CA MET A 1 -3.03 -0.46 -20.79
C MET A 1 -3.29 -1.49 -19.70
N ASP A 2 -2.33 -1.69 -18.76
CA ASP A 2 -2.53 -2.62 -17.66
C ASP A 2 -3.54 -2.09 -16.67
N LEU A 3 -4.47 -2.92 -16.21
CA LEU A 3 -5.36 -2.57 -15.11
C LEU A 3 -4.60 -2.68 -13.78
N VAL A 4 -4.65 -1.64 -12.96
CA VAL A 4 -4.06 -1.60 -11.62
C VAL A 4 -5.15 -1.77 -10.58
N SER A 5 -5.05 -2.79 -9.75
CA SER A 5 -5.90 -2.92 -8.56
C SER A 5 -5.21 -2.29 -7.36
N ILE A 6 -5.76 -1.20 -6.87
CA ILE A 6 -5.28 -0.48 -5.70
C ILE A 6 -6.02 -1.01 -4.48
N ILE A 7 -5.30 -1.41 -3.44
CA ILE A 7 -5.87 -2.03 -2.24
C ILE A 7 -5.62 -1.14 -1.05
N ILE A 8 -6.71 -0.72 -0.39
CA ILE A 8 -6.70 0.06 0.85
C ILE A 8 -7.35 -0.76 1.96
N PRO A 9 -6.59 -1.30 2.94
CA PRO A 9 -7.17 -1.81 4.16
C PRO A 9 -7.62 -0.63 5.03
N TYR A 10 -8.86 -0.64 5.50
CA TYR A 10 -9.40 0.44 6.31
C TYR A 10 -9.68 -0.02 7.75
N TYR A 11 -9.10 0.68 8.72
CA TYR A 11 -9.40 0.52 10.13
C TYR A 11 -9.26 1.87 10.88
N LYS A 12 -10.39 2.44 11.33
CA LYS A 12 -10.45 3.65 12.21
C LYS A 12 -9.60 4.85 11.73
N LYS A 13 -9.65 5.17 10.45
CA LYS A 13 -8.90 6.29 9.84
C LYS A 13 -9.82 7.32 9.17
N LYS A 14 -11.00 7.59 9.76
CA LYS A 14 -12.01 8.52 9.22
C LYS A 14 -11.42 9.87 8.82
N LYS A 15 -10.57 10.44 9.67
CA LYS A 15 -9.91 11.76 9.43
C LYS A 15 -9.13 11.82 8.12
N TYR A 16 -8.61 10.69 7.62
CA TYR A 16 -7.64 10.68 6.51
C TYR A 16 -8.16 9.99 5.24
N ILE A 17 -9.09 9.06 5.38
CA ILE A 17 -9.49 8.17 4.27
C ILE A 17 -10.00 8.91 3.03
N GLU A 18 -10.72 9.99 3.19
CA GLU A 18 -11.22 10.78 2.07
C GLU A 18 -10.07 11.42 1.27
N LEU A 19 -9.08 11.99 1.96
CA LEU A 19 -7.88 12.53 1.31
C LEU A 19 -7.11 11.42 0.58
N THR A 20 -7.01 10.24 1.18
CA THR A 20 -6.37 9.07 0.58
C THR A 20 -7.08 8.65 -0.71
N ILE A 21 -8.41 8.49 -0.68
CA ILE A 21 -9.22 8.16 -1.85
C ILE A 21 -9.07 9.22 -2.94
N ASN A 22 -9.17 10.50 -2.59
CA ASN A 22 -9.03 11.62 -3.54
C ASN A 22 -7.63 11.62 -4.19
N SER A 23 -6.58 11.23 -3.49
CA SER A 23 -5.23 11.09 -4.06
C SER A 23 -5.15 9.98 -5.13
N VAL A 24 -5.98 8.94 -5.02
CA VAL A 24 -6.13 7.87 -6.02
C VAL A 24 -6.98 8.34 -7.20
N LEU A 25 -8.11 8.95 -6.95
CA LEU A 25 -9.02 9.42 -8.01
C LEU A 25 -8.38 10.51 -8.87
N GLY A 26 -7.49 11.32 -8.28
CA GLY A 26 -6.69 12.34 -8.94
C GLY A 26 -5.53 11.82 -9.79
N GLN A 27 -5.28 10.50 -9.88
CA GLN A 27 -4.18 9.96 -10.67
C GLN A 27 -4.34 10.28 -12.17
N THR A 28 -3.21 10.61 -12.83
CA THR A 28 -3.16 10.80 -14.28
C THR A 28 -3.39 9.50 -15.05
N TYR A 29 -2.94 8.38 -14.53
CA TYR A 29 -3.23 7.05 -15.07
C TYR A 29 -4.64 6.62 -14.68
N LYS A 30 -5.53 6.44 -15.67
CA LYS A 30 -6.98 6.23 -15.45
C LYS A 30 -7.43 4.77 -15.37
N ASN A 31 -6.62 3.82 -15.87
CA ASN A 31 -7.00 2.41 -15.92
C ASN A 31 -6.70 1.68 -14.59
N PHE A 32 -7.48 2.00 -13.58
CA PHE A 32 -7.39 1.39 -12.26
C PHE A 32 -8.78 1.04 -11.68
N GLU A 33 -8.79 0.11 -10.75
CA GLU A 33 -9.87 -0.11 -9.77
C GLU A 33 -9.33 0.14 -8.37
N LEU A 34 -10.17 0.61 -7.47
CA LEU A 34 -9.87 0.81 -6.06
C LEU A 34 -10.69 -0.16 -5.21
N ILE A 35 -10.02 -0.96 -4.39
CA ILE A 35 -10.67 -1.93 -3.49
C ILE A 35 -10.38 -1.50 -2.06
N ILE A 36 -11.42 -1.03 -1.38
CA ILE A 36 -11.38 -0.69 0.05
C ILE A 36 -11.84 -1.94 0.81
N VAL A 37 -10.99 -2.44 1.71
CA VAL A 37 -11.32 -3.56 2.60
C VAL A 37 -11.55 -3.00 3.99
N TYR A 38 -12.83 -2.87 4.35
CA TYR A 38 -13.27 -2.34 5.65
C TYR A 38 -13.09 -3.40 6.73
N ASP A 39 -12.24 -3.13 7.70
CA ASP A 39 -11.78 -4.11 8.70
C ASP A 39 -12.13 -3.71 10.14
N ASP A 40 -13.19 -2.89 10.34
CA ASP A 40 -13.68 -2.50 11.65
C ASP A 40 -15.03 -3.16 11.98
N GLU A 41 -15.07 -3.98 13.02
CA GLU A 41 -16.28 -4.68 13.48
C GLU A 41 -17.38 -3.72 13.94
N LYS A 42 -17.00 -2.60 14.55
CA LYS A 42 -17.94 -1.60 15.08
C LYS A 42 -18.69 -0.84 14.00
N LYS A 43 -18.13 -0.80 12.78
CA LYS A 43 -18.73 -0.16 11.60
C LYS A 43 -19.10 1.34 11.78
N GLU A 44 -18.48 2.01 12.75
CA GLU A 44 -18.78 3.42 13.08
C GLU A 44 -18.59 4.37 11.89
N ASP A 45 -17.60 4.06 11.01
CA ASP A 45 -17.29 4.89 9.84
C ASP A 45 -17.88 4.34 8.53
N LEU A 46 -18.63 3.25 8.57
CA LEU A 46 -19.05 2.53 7.36
C LEU A 46 -19.92 3.38 6.45
N ASP A 47 -20.91 4.06 7.01
CA ASP A 47 -21.84 4.87 6.21
C ASP A 47 -21.16 6.11 5.66
N TYR A 48 -20.24 6.71 6.39
CA TYR A 48 -19.38 7.77 5.87
C TYR A 48 -18.57 7.29 4.65
N ILE A 49 -17.96 6.10 4.74
CA ILE A 49 -17.17 5.55 3.62
C ILE A 49 -18.07 5.27 2.41
N LYS A 50 -19.23 4.67 2.61
CA LYS A 50 -20.21 4.45 1.52
C LYS A 50 -20.59 5.77 0.82
N GLU A 51 -20.81 6.82 1.61
CA GLU A 51 -21.19 8.13 1.08
C GLU A 51 -20.10 8.74 0.20
N ILE A 52 -18.83 8.75 0.65
CA ILE A 52 -17.73 9.37 -0.10
C ILE A 52 -17.34 8.60 -1.37
N ILE A 53 -17.73 7.31 -1.49
CA ILE A 53 -17.37 6.49 -2.66
C ILE A 53 -18.53 6.27 -3.64
N LYS A 54 -19.76 6.64 -3.32
CA LYS A 54 -20.98 6.26 -4.07
C LYS A 54 -20.98 6.65 -5.54
N ASN A 55 -20.25 7.70 -5.90
CA ASN A 55 -20.29 8.29 -7.24
C ASN A 55 -19.21 7.76 -8.19
N ASP A 56 -18.27 6.92 -7.73
CA ASP A 56 -17.19 6.42 -8.60
C ASP A 56 -17.27 4.89 -8.75
N LYS A 57 -17.67 4.44 -9.92
CA LYS A 57 -17.85 3.01 -10.26
C LYS A 57 -16.55 2.19 -10.25
N ARG A 58 -15.37 2.84 -10.20
CA ARG A 58 -14.08 2.17 -10.08
C ARG A 58 -13.80 1.72 -8.66
N ILE A 59 -14.57 2.20 -7.67
CA ILE A 59 -14.37 1.86 -6.25
C ILE A 59 -15.29 0.73 -5.85
N ARG A 60 -14.72 -0.27 -5.20
CA ARG A 60 -15.44 -1.38 -4.59
C ARG A 60 -15.13 -1.47 -3.11
N LEU A 61 -16.17 -1.55 -2.29
CA LEU A 61 -16.07 -1.73 -0.85
C LEU A 61 -16.32 -3.20 -0.49
N HIS A 62 -15.38 -3.80 0.23
CA HIS A 62 -15.56 -5.10 0.86
C HIS A 62 -15.52 -4.95 2.37
N ILE A 63 -16.47 -5.56 3.08
CA ILE A 63 -16.61 -5.47 4.53
C ILE A 63 -16.24 -6.82 5.14
N ASN A 64 -15.20 -6.86 5.97
CA ASN A 64 -14.86 -8.04 6.75
C ASN A 64 -15.88 -8.27 7.85
N LYS A 65 -16.20 -9.53 8.14
CA LYS A 65 -17.12 -9.91 9.21
C LYS A 65 -16.55 -9.65 10.61
N LYS A 66 -15.21 -9.67 10.74
CA LYS A 66 -14.46 -9.39 11.96
C LYS A 66 -13.15 -8.69 11.59
N ASN A 67 -12.47 -8.09 12.56
CA ASN A 67 -11.16 -7.53 12.35
C ASN A 67 -10.14 -8.65 12.04
N LEU A 68 -9.56 -8.60 10.85
CA LEU A 68 -8.56 -9.55 10.36
C LEU A 68 -7.13 -9.03 10.47
N GLY A 69 -6.96 -7.71 10.65
CA GLY A 69 -5.70 -7.01 10.54
C GLY A 69 -5.32 -6.65 9.11
N ALA A 70 -4.38 -5.71 8.97
CA ALA A 70 -4.02 -5.11 7.69
C ALA A 70 -3.52 -6.13 6.66
N GLY A 71 -2.66 -7.09 7.07
CA GLY A 71 -2.10 -8.10 6.18
C GLY A 71 -3.15 -9.00 5.54
N LEU A 72 -4.06 -9.55 6.34
CA LEU A 72 -5.12 -10.44 5.83
C LEU A 72 -6.17 -9.65 5.02
N SER A 73 -6.44 -8.41 5.40
CA SER A 73 -7.31 -7.51 4.63
C SER A 73 -6.70 -7.19 3.26
N ARG A 74 -5.38 -6.98 3.15
CA ARG A 74 -4.71 -6.86 1.85
C ARG A 74 -4.80 -8.14 1.02
N ASN A 75 -4.62 -9.33 1.63
CA ASN A 75 -4.83 -10.60 0.93
C ASN A 75 -6.25 -10.73 0.36
N LYS A 76 -7.26 -10.28 1.13
CA LYS A 76 -8.65 -10.26 0.67
C LYS A 76 -8.83 -9.33 -0.54
N GLY A 77 -8.24 -8.12 -0.48
CA GLY A 77 -8.21 -7.19 -1.62
C GLY A 77 -7.53 -7.79 -2.85
N ILE A 78 -6.38 -8.45 -2.69
CA ILE A 78 -5.67 -9.15 -3.78
C ILE A 78 -6.56 -10.23 -4.40
N LYS A 79 -7.26 -11.02 -3.59
CA LYS A 79 -8.19 -12.04 -4.10
C LYS A 79 -9.33 -11.45 -4.92
N LEU A 80 -9.83 -10.28 -4.54
CA LEU A 80 -10.90 -9.56 -5.22
C LEU A 80 -10.42 -8.78 -6.45
N SER A 81 -9.12 -8.56 -6.60
CA SER A 81 -8.54 -7.73 -7.66
C SER A 81 -8.68 -8.37 -9.03
N LYS A 82 -8.96 -7.51 -10.05
CA LYS A 82 -9.08 -7.89 -11.46
C LYS A 82 -7.84 -7.50 -12.27
N GLY A 83 -7.03 -6.55 -11.75
CA GLY A 83 -5.84 -6.06 -12.42
C GLY A 83 -4.70 -7.07 -12.44
N ASN A 84 -3.86 -6.97 -13.46
CA ASN A 84 -2.58 -7.69 -13.55
C ASN A 84 -1.46 -7.02 -12.74
N LEU A 85 -1.65 -5.75 -12.38
CA LEU A 85 -0.83 -5.02 -11.41
C LEU A 85 -1.62 -4.81 -10.10
N VAL A 86 -0.91 -4.93 -8.98
CA VAL A 86 -1.44 -4.65 -7.65
C VAL A 86 -0.60 -3.54 -7.02
N ALA A 87 -1.27 -2.55 -6.45
CA ALA A 87 -0.67 -1.49 -5.67
C ALA A 87 -1.31 -1.46 -4.28
N PHE A 88 -0.51 -1.10 -3.28
CA PHE A 88 -0.99 -0.96 -1.91
C PHE A 88 -0.97 0.51 -1.49
N LEU A 89 -1.95 0.90 -0.69
CA LEU A 89 -2.02 2.23 -0.10
C LEU A 89 -2.68 2.12 1.27
N ASP A 90 -2.01 2.62 2.30
CA ASP A 90 -2.59 2.68 3.64
C ASP A 90 -3.61 3.83 3.72
N SER A 91 -4.64 3.64 4.55
CA SER A 91 -5.83 4.51 4.60
C SER A 91 -5.57 5.93 5.17
N ASP A 92 -4.32 6.24 5.50
CA ASP A 92 -3.86 7.54 5.99
C ASP A 92 -2.71 8.14 5.15
N ASP A 93 -2.23 7.43 4.12
CA ASP A 93 -1.19 7.88 3.21
C ASP A 93 -1.76 8.58 1.96
N LEU A 94 -0.89 9.31 1.24
CA LEU A 94 -1.28 10.03 0.02
C LEU A 94 -0.32 9.70 -1.13
N TRP A 95 -0.86 9.69 -2.36
CA TRP A 95 -0.07 9.62 -3.58
C TRP A 95 0.02 10.98 -4.30
N THR A 96 1.14 11.21 -5.01
CA THR A 96 1.19 12.30 -5.97
C THR A 96 0.38 11.94 -7.22
N LYS A 97 -0.13 12.93 -7.95
CA LYS A 97 -1.04 12.75 -9.10
C LYS A 97 -0.47 11.88 -10.23
N ASP A 98 0.82 11.76 -10.32
CA ASP A 98 1.55 11.08 -11.40
C ASP A 98 2.21 9.75 -10.98
N LYS A 99 1.93 9.29 -9.73
CA LYS A 99 2.58 8.10 -9.18
C LYS A 99 2.35 6.85 -10.03
N LEU A 100 1.12 6.52 -10.33
CA LEU A 100 0.83 5.32 -11.13
C LEU A 100 1.49 5.40 -12.51
N GLN A 101 1.34 6.52 -13.18
CA GLN A 101 1.88 6.70 -14.55
C GLN A 101 3.41 6.54 -14.58
N LYS A 102 4.12 7.22 -13.68
CA LYS A 102 5.59 7.17 -13.63
C LYS A 102 6.10 5.78 -13.26
N GLN A 103 5.51 5.17 -12.23
CA GLN A 103 5.98 3.88 -11.74
C GLN A 103 5.67 2.75 -12.72
N ILE A 104 4.49 2.74 -13.35
CA ILE A 104 4.13 1.74 -14.38
C ILE A 104 5.03 1.91 -15.61
N PHE A 105 5.29 3.14 -16.05
CA PHE A 105 6.22 3.39 -17.15
C PHE A 105 7.63 2.85 -16.84
N PHE A 106 8.13 3.12 -15.62
CA PHE A 106 9.41 2.59 -15.17
C PHE A 106 9.44 1.05 -15.18
N MET A 107 8.41 0.41 -14.64
CA MET A 107 8.31 -1.05 -14.62
C MET A 107 8.27 -1.66 -16.01
N LYS A 108 7.55 -1.04 -16.95
CA LYS A 108 7.46 -1.51 -18.34
C LYS A 108 8.76 -1.34 -19.07
N LYS A 109 9.36 -0.14 -19.02
CA LYS A 109 10.62 0.18 -19.71
C LYS A 109 11.75 -0.76 -19.33
N ASN A 110 11.79 -1.20 -18.08
CA ASN A 110 12.88 -2.02 -17.53
C ASN A 110 12.47 -3.51 -17.33
N ALA A 111 11.31 -3.94 -17.85
CA ALA A 111 10.77 -5.30 -17.69
C ALA A 111 10.68 -5.77 -16.22
N ILE A 112 10.38 -4.87 -15.28
CA ILE A 112 10.37 -5.10 -13.83
C ILE A 112 9.02 -5.69 -13.40
N ASP A 113 9.06 -6.66 -12.49
CA ASP A 113 7.86 -7.30 -11.94
C ASP A 113 7.38 -6.67 -10.62
N ILE A 114 8.28 -6.02 -9.86
CA ILE A 114 7.99 -5.32 -8.60
C ILE A 114 8.88 -4.11 -8.43
N SER A 115 8.30 -2.99 -8.03
CA SER A 115 9.03 -1.77 -7.73
C SER A 115 8.45 -1.03 -6.54
N HIS A 116 9.28 -0.19 -5.92
CA HIS A 116 8.88 0.78 -4.91
C HIS A 116 9.44 2.16 -5.23
N THR A 117 8.97 3.20 -4.52
CA THR A 117 9.42 4.58 -4.78
C THR A 117 9.96 5.23 -3.52
N SER A 118 10.74 6.31 -3.71
CA SER A 118 11.00 7.25 -2.62
C SER A 118 9.69 7.85 -2.09
N TYR A 119 9.71 8.32 -0.84
CA TYR A 119 8.55 8.94 -0.23
C TYR A 119 8.91 10.08 0.71
N LYS A 120 7.98 11.00 0.88
CA LYS A 120 8.03 12.02 1.90
C LYS A 120 7.33 11.53 3.16
N ILE A 121 7.84 11.92 4.32
CA ILE A 121 7.20 11.69 5.61
C ILE A 121 6.41 12.93 5.95
N ILE A 122 5.13 12.78 6.25
CA ILE A 122 4.26 13.88 6.67
C ILE A 122 3.69 13.65 8.08
N ASN A 123 3.37 14.72 8.78
CA ASN A 123 2.67 14.66 10.06
C ASN A 123 1.13 14.61 9.87
N SER A 124 0.38 14.67 10.99
CA SER A 124 -1.09 14.72 11.02
C SER A 124 -1.69 15.85 10.17
N ASP A 125 -0.97 16.97 10.01
CA ASP A 125 -1.40 18.19 9.33
C ASP A 125 -0.89 18.28 7.88
N ASN A 126 -0.40 17.18 7.32
CA ASN A 126 0.18 17.08 5.98
C ASN A 126 1.51 17.85 5.77
N ARG A 127 2.13 18.37 6.82
CA ARG A 127 3.44 19.04 6.73
C ARG A 127 4.54 18.01 6.54
N VAL A 128 5.45 18.26 5.61
CA VAL A 128 6.61 17.39 5.37
C VAL A 128 7.60 17.54 6.51
N ILE A 129 7.95 16.41 7.14
CA ILE A 129 8.89 16.34 8.27
C ILE A 129 10.11 15.46 7.95
N GLY A 130 10.19 14.89 6.77
CA GLY A 130 11.32 14.07 6.34
C GLY A 130 11.07 13.41 4.99
N SER A 131 12.02 12.57 4.58
CA SER A 131 11.92 11.75 3.38
C SER A 131 12.75 10.48 3.48
N ARG A 132 12.45 9.51 2.61
CA ARG A 132 13.22 8.29 2.41
C ARG A 132 13.48 8.11 0.92
N ASN A 133 14.73 7.90 0.56
CA ASN A 133 15.13 7.59 -0.81
C ASN A 133 15.06 6.09 -1.04
N ALA A 134 14.41 5.69 -2.13
CA ALA A 134 14.33 4.30 -2.52
C ALA A 134 15.69 3.79 -3.03
N LYS A 135 16.00 2.54 -2.71
CA LYS A 135 17.17 1.80 -3.19
C LYS A 135 16.73 0.41 -3.62
N ASP A 136 17.40 -0.17 -4.61
CA ASP A 136 17.15 -1.57 -4.98
C ASP A 136 17.41 -2.50 -3.80
N MET A 137 16.40 -3.34 -3.48
CA MET A 137 16.42 -4.23 -2.33
C MET A 137 16.51 -5.69 -2.78
N SER A 138 17.66 -6.30 -2.54
CA SER A 138 17.87 -7.75 -2.59
C SER A 138 17.48 -8.37 -1.25
N HIS A 139 17.48 -9.72 -1.18
CA HIS A 139 17.23 -10.45 0.06
C HIS A 139 18.23 -10.05 1.17
N ASP A 140 19.52 -10.04 0.87
CA ASP A 140 20.58 -9.70 1.83
C ASP A 140 20.46 -8.26 2.36
N LYS A 141 20.11 -7.31 1.49
CA LYS A 141 19.86 -5.93 1.92
C LYS A 141 18.67 -5.85 2.86
N LEU A 142 17.59 -6.60 2.58
CA LEU A 142 16.41 -6.63 3.43
C LEU A 142 16.70 -7.25 4.81
N LEU A 143 17.58 -8.23 4.90
CA LEU A 143 17.98 -8.80 6.20
C LEU A 143 18.66 -7.76 7.10
N ASN A 144 19.35 -6.77 6.52
CA ASN A 144 20.01 -5.70 7.28
C ASN A 144 19.07 -4.53 7.60
N SER A 145 18.23 -4.11 6.66
CA SER A 145 17.27 -3.01 6.86
C SER A 145 16.13 -3.05 5.85
N CYS A 146 14.96 -2.52 6.22
CA CYS A 146 13.84 -2.37 5.31
C CYS A 146 13.40 -0.91 5.24
N ASP A 147 13.71 -0.26 4.10
CA ASP A 147 13.27 1.12 3.80
C ASP A 147 12.10 1.16 2.81
N ILE A 148 11.47 0.02 2.52
CA ILE A 148 10.32 -0.08 1.63
C ILE A 148 9.05 0.34 2.39
N GLY A 149 8.51 1.49 2.08
CA GLY A 149 7.16 1.86 2.53
C GLY A 149 6.10 1.11 1.72
N LEU A 150 5.16 0.44 2.40
CA LEU A 150 4.15 -0.38 1.72
C LEU A 150 3.35 0.42 0.67
N SER A 151 2.93 1.63 0.99
CA SER A 151 2.17 2.51 0.10
C SER A 151 2.94 2.97 -1.15
N THR A 152 4.23 2.62 -1.26
CA THR A 152 5.06 2.94 -2.42
C THR A 152 5.09 1.84 -3.47
N VAL A 153 4.66 0.61 -3.12
CA VAL A 153 4.89 -0.60 -3.92
C VAL A 153 3.82 -0.80 -4.99
N ILE A 154 4.28 -1.18 -6.19
CA ILE A 154 3.49 -1.81 -7.25
C ILE A 154 4.17 -3.12 -7.64
N LEU A 155 3.39 -4.18 -7.82
CA LEU A 155 3.87 -5.48 -8.27
C LEU A 155 2.94 -6.12 -9.29
N LYS A 156 3.46 -7.01 -10.14
CA LYS A 156 2.64 -7.88 -10.97
C LYS A 156 1.94 -8.92 -10.10
N LYS A 157 0.63 -9.05 -10.24
CA LYS A 157 -0.21 -9.95 -9.42
C LYS A 157 0.30 -11.40 -9.41
N LYS A 158 0.91 -11.85 -10.48
CA LYS A 158 1.50 -13.21 -10.60
C LYS A 158 2.57 -13.53 -9.56
N ILE A 159 3.19 -12.50 -8.91
CA ILE A 159 4.17 -12.70 -7.83
C ILE A 159 3.49 -13.28 -6.58
N ILE A 160 2.25 -12.87 -6.32
CA ILE A 160 1.51 -13.33 -5.16
C ILE A 160 0.97 -14.74 -5.41
N THR A 161 1.33 -15.64 -4.52
CA THR A 161 0.94 -17.06 -4.59
C THR A 161 0.45 -17.53 -3.21
N ASN A 162 0.05 -18.80 -3.09
CA ASN A 162 -0.31 -19.37 -1.80
C ASN A 162 0.83 -19.33 -0.76
N LYS A 163 2.09 -19.38 -1.22
CA LYS A 163 3.29 -19.29 -0.38
C LYS A 163 3.76 -17.84 -0.18
N ILE A 164 3.60 -16.99 -1.20
CA ILE A 164 4.01 -15.58 -1.20
C ILE A 164 2.77 -14.71 -1.01
N LYS A 165 2.41 -14.44 0.23
CA LYS A 165 1.29 -13.58 0.65
C LYS A 165 1.55 -13.01 2.03
N PHE A 166 0.77 -12.00 2.44
CA PHE A 166 0.85 -11.44 3.79
C PHE A 166 0.53 -12.50 4.83
N GLY A 167 1.25 -12.47 5.95
CA GLY A 167 0.96 -13.27 7.13
C GLY A 167 -0.12 -12.63 8.02
N SER A 168 -0.48 -13.35 9.09
CA SER A 168 -1.43 -12.87 10.12
C SER A 168 -0.77 -12.10 11.26
N ILE A 169 0.53 -11.79 11.15
CA ILE A 169 1.25 -11.01 12.16
C ILE A 169 0.71 -9.57 12.20
N LYS A 170 0.67 -9.00 13.41
CA LYS A 170 0.05 -7.66 13.63
C LYS A 170 0.89 -6.51 13.10
N THR A 171 2.20 -6.66 13.05
CA THR A 171 3.15 -5.63 12.61
C THR A 171 4.23 -6.25 11.73
N LYS A 172 4.84 -5.45 10.84
CA LYS A 172 5.89 -5.91 9.91
C LYS A 172 5.45 -7.03 8.94
N GLU A 173 4.16 -7.17 8.71
CA GLU A 173 3.59 -8.16 7.76
C GLU A 173 4.04 -7.90 6.32
N ASP A 174 4.30 -6.65 5.98
CA ASP A 174 4.88 -6.20 4.72
C ASP A 174 6.35 -6.60 4.59
N TYR A 175 7.15 -6.39 5.63
CA TYR A 175 8.55 -6.79 5.64
C TYR A 175 8.71 -8.30 5.41
N VAL A 176 7.90 -9.12 6.09
CA VAL A 176 7.88 -10.58 5.87
C VAL A 176 7.50 -10.93 4.43
N LEU A 177 6.57 -10.19 3.82
CA LEU A 177 6.22 -10.38 2.42
C LEU A 177 7.41 -10.05 1.50
N TRP A 178 8.14 -8.96 1.75
CA TRP A 178 9.32 -8.59 0.97
C TRP A 178 10.42 -9.66 1.04
N LEU A 179 10.68 -10.21 2.22
CA LEU A 179 11.62 -11.33 2.38
C LEU A 179 11.18 -12.56 1.57
N LYS A 180 9.90 -12.95 1.62
CA LYS A 180 9.38 -14.07 0.82
C LYS A 180 9.51 -13.82 -0.69
N ILE A 181 9.32 -12.59 -1.15
CA ILE A 181 9.45 -12.24 -2.56
C ILE A 181 10.90 -12.34 -3.03
N THR A 182 11.86 -11.95 -2.19
CA THR A 182 13.27 -11.82 -2.59
C THR A 182 14.10 -13.09 -2.37
N ILE A 183 13.59 -14.09 -1.65
CA ILE A 183 14.33 -15.33 -1.27
C ILE A 183 14.92 -16.09 -2.47
N ASN A 184 14.33 -15.97 -3.67
CA ASN A 184 14.83 -16.59 -4.90
C ASN A 184 15.54 -15.56 -5.80
N ASN A 185 16.41 -14.75 -5.24
CA ASN A 185 17.22 -13.73 -5.93
C ASN A 185 16.40 -12.67 -6.70
N ARG A 186 15.09 -12.51 -6.38
CA ARG A 186 14.30 -11.43 -6.97
C ARG A 186 14.66 -10.11 -6.28
N ILE A 187 14.82 -9.07 -7.08
CA ILE A 187 15.10 -7.70 -6.61
C ILE A 187 13.79 -6.90 -6.61
N ILE A 188 13.57 -6.12 -5.55
CA ILE A 188 12.54 -5.07 -5.52
C ILE A 188 13.22 -3.78 -5.98
N PHE A 189 12.90 -3.35 -7.20
CA PHE A 189 13.57 -2.23 -7.85
C PHE A 189 13.06 -0.88 -7.35
N ALA A 190 13.97 0.08 -7.26
CA ALA A 190 13.70 1.43 -6.80
C ALA A 190 13.48 2.41 -7.95
N LEU A 191 12.39 3.17 -7.88
CA LEU A 191 12.22 4.40 -8.64
C LEU A 191 12.47 5.59 -7.69
N ASN A 192 13.60 6.27 -7.84
CA ASN A 192 14.00 7.33 -6.93
C ASN A 192 13.27 8.66 -7.18
N ASN A 193 11.94 8.60 -7.12
CA ASN A 193 11.01 9.73 -7.17
C ASN A 193 10.12 9.72 -5.93
N ASN A 194 9.92 10.86 -5.30
CA ASN A 194 9.00 11.02 -4.16
C ASN A 194 7.55 11.03 -4.67
N LEU A 195 6.94 9.84 -4.79
CA LEU A 195 5.60 9.66 -5.35
C LEU A 195 4.54 9.33 -4.29
N THR A 196 4.96 9.14 -3.04
CA THR A 196 4.10 8.83 -1.90
C THR A 196 4.40 9.79 -0.75
N LYS A 197 3.39 10.13 0.04
CA LYS A 197 3.52 10.83 1.31
C LYS A 197 3.06 9.85 2.40
N TRP A 198 4.02 9.29 3.13
CA TRP A 198 3.76 8.42 4.27
C TRP A 198 3.45 9.23 5.52
N ARG A 199 2.34 8.91 6.19
CA ARG A 199 1.90 9.65 7.38
C ARG A 199 2.44 9.02 8.65
N LYS A 200 3.21 9.80 9.39
CA LYS A 200 3.66 9.43 10.73
C LYS A 200 2.64 9.92 11.75
N LEU A 201 1.99 8.98 12.44
CA LEU A 201 1.07 9.24 13.54
C LEU A 201 1.63 8.65 14.83
N ASP A 202 1.37 9.30 15.97
CA ASP A 202 1.85 8.84 17.28
C ASP A 202 1.21 7.50 17.68
N GLU A 203 -0.01 7.24 17.21
CA GLU A 203 -0.78 5.99 17.44
C GLU A 203 -0.58 4.93 16.34
N SER A 204 0.40 5.08 15.44
CA SER A 204 0.63 4.08 14.41
C SER A 204 1.17 2.77 15.02
N LEU A 205 0.79 1.62 14.46
CA LEU A 205 1.27 0.30 14.91
C LEU A 205 2.82 0.22 14.93
N SER A 206 3.49 1.00 14.08
CA SER A 206 4.94 1.09 13.99
C SER A 206 5.58 2.04 15.02
N SER A 207 4.80 2.88 15.71
CA SER A 207 5.31 3.88 16.68
C SER A 207 5.42 3.32 18.11
N ASN A 208 4.87 2.16 18.41
CA ASN A 208 4.96 1.52 19.73
C ASN A 208 6.43 1.21 20.07
N LYS A 209 7.06 2.11 20.85
CA LYS A 209 8.44 2.02 21.35
C LYS A 209 8.73 0.75 22.18
N LEU A 210 7.72 0.00 22.57
CA LEU A 210 7.83 -1.21 23.43
C LEU A 210 8.19 -2.51 22.68
N GLN A 211 8.39 -2.46 21.36
CA GLN A 211 8.85 -3.63 20.57
C GLN A 211 10.28 -3.44 20.02
N LYS A 212 11.15 -2.77 20.74
CA LYS A 212 12.58 -3.02 20.58
C LYS A 212 12.87 -4.39 21.21
N PHE A 213 12.81 -5.42 20.40
CA PHE A 213 13.37 -6.70 20.79
C PHE A 213 14.89 -6.54 20.95
N TYR A 214 15.35 -6.89 22.14
CA TYR A 214 16.72 -7.25 22.39
C TYR A 214 17.14 -8.41 21.49
#